data_ef1dcadfd340bc1326e276f3998108fa
#
_entry.id   ef1dcadfd340bc1326e276f3998108fa
#
_cell.length_a   1.000
_cell.length_b   1.000
_cell.length_c   1.000
_cell.angle_alpha   90.00
_cell.angle_beta   90.00
_cell.angle_gamma   90.00
#
_symmetry.space_group_name_H-M   'P 1'
#
loop_
_entity.id
_entity.type
_entity.pdbx_description
1 polymer ?
#
loop_
_entity_poly.entity_id
_entity_poly.type
_entity_poly.pdbx_seq_one_letter_code
_entity_poly.pdbx_strand_id
1 'polypeptide(L)'
;VLRGLLDAGESVDLVVSRASRLTLLDETGIAFRDAHWRDDLRQWLGRGADGKPGVFEDVRVDDVRHWAAGDLAAGPSSGSYPAKGMLIVPASTACVAGVALGLSKDLLQRAASVTLKERRPLVVSVRETPLNGQTLRHLVTLDDAGATVLPASPAFYAGATHIQDLVDFVAGRVLDAAGVEHGLYRRWRG
;
A
#
# COMPACT_ATOMS: atom_id res chain seq x y z
N VAL A 1 3.14 4.16 4.88
CA VAL A 1 3.80 3.76 3.61
C VAL A 1 3.81 4.93 2.63
N LEU A 2 2.65 5.46 2.15
CA LEU A 2 2.63 6.54 1.15
C LEU A 2 3.49 7.75 1.58
N ARG A 3 3.32 8.23 2.82
CA ARG A 3 4.16 9.31 3.37
C ARG A 3 5.66 8.97 3.28
N GLY A 4 6.06 7.77 3.72
CA GLY A 4 7.46 7.35 3.66
C GLY A 4 8.03 7.25 2.24
N LEU A 5 7.22 6.92 1.23
CA LEU A 5 7.63 7.01 -0.18
C LEU A 5 7.89 8.46 -0.59
N LEU A 6 6.97 9.36 -0.25
CA LEU A 6 7.11 10.79 -0.59
C LEU A 6 8.31 11.43 0.13
N ASP A 7 8.52 11.09 1.41
CA ASP A 7 9.68 11.56 2.19
C ASP A 7 11.01 11.05 1.61
N ALA A 8 11.01 9.85 1.03
CA ALA A 8 12.16 9.30 0.30
C ALA A 8 12.35 9.90 -1.12
N GLY A 9 11.50 10.84 -1.53
CA GLY A 9 11.58 11.47 -2.85
C GLY A 9 10.99 10.67 -4.00
N GLU A 10 10.22 9.63 -3.70
CA GLU A 10 9.57 8.82 -4.75
C GLU A 10 8.32 9.50 -5.30
N SER A 11 8.09 9.34 -6.61
CA SER A 11 6.82 9.68 -7.24
C SER A 11 5.89 8.47 -7.17
N VAL A 12 4.62 8.69 -6.89
CA VAL A 12 3.66 7.62 -6.61
C VAL A 12 2.44 7.65 -7.53
N ASP A 13 2.19 6.55 -8.21
CA ASP A 13 0.92 6.27 -8.86
C ASP A 13 -0.03 5.62 -7.84
N LEU A 14 -1.06 6.35 -7.43
CA LEU A 14 -1.98 5.94 -6.37
C LEU A 14 -3.29 5.41 -6.96
N VAL A 15 -3.65 4.19 -6.56
CA VAL A 15 -4.96 3.59 -6.84
C VAL A 15 -5.65 3.27 -5.53
N VAL A 16 -6.80 3.87 -5.26
CA VAL A 16 -7.62 3.57 -4.08
C VAL A 16 -8.83 2.74 -4.50
N SER A 17 -8.88 1.48 -4.04
CA SER A 17 -9.97 0.58 -4.39
C SER A 17 -11.31 1.07 -3.83
N ARG A 18 -12.43 0.62 -4.43
CA ARG A 18 -13.77 0.96 -3.94
C ARG A 18 -13.97 0.56 -2.46
N ALA A 19 -13.49 -0.63 -2.08
CA ALA A 19 -13.58 -1.09 -0.70
C ALA A 19 -12.75 -0.23 0.26
N SER A 20 -11.51 0.14 -0.14
CA SER A 20 -10.66 1.01 0.67
C SER A 20 -11.27 2.39 0.90
N ARG A 21 -12.02 2.94 -0.06
CA ARG A 21 -12.73 4.23 0.12
C ARG A 21 -13.78 4.16 1.22
N LEU A 22 -14.52 3.04 1.30
CA LEU A 22 -15.49 2.83 2.38
C LEU A 22 -14.81 2.73 3.73
N THR A 23 -13.71 1.95 3.82
CA THR A 23 -12.93 1.83 5.05
C THR A 23 -12.33 3.16 5.48
N LEU A 24 -11.76 3.95 4.55
CA LEU A 24 -11.24 5.29 4.85
C LEU A 24 -12.32 6.21 5.41
N LEU A 25 -13.51 6.20 4.82
CA LEU A 25 -14.64 7.00 5.30
C LEU A 25 -15.07 6.58 6.71
N ASP A 26 -15.19 5.29 6.94
CA ASP A 26 -15.64 4.72 8.21
C ASP A 26 -14.63 4.98 9.35
N GLU A 27 -13.34 4.74 9.09
CA GLU A 27 -12.28 4.87 10.10
C GLU A 27 -11.81 6.31 10.32
N THR A 28 -11.86 7.17 9.29
CA THR A 28 -11.27 8.52 9.37
C THR A 28 -12.27 9.66 9.19
N GLY A 29 -13.49 9.37 8.76
CA GLY A 29 -14.48 10.37 8.36
C GLY A 29 -14.11 11.13 7.06
N ILE A 30 -13.06 10.70 6.34
CA ILE A 30 -12.61 11.35 5.09
C ILE A 30 -13.13 10.57 3.90
N ALA A 31 -13.97 11.20 3.09
CA ALA A 31 -14.41 10.64 1.81
C ALA A 31 -13.31 10.86 0.75
N PHE A 32 -12.75 9.77 0.20
CA PHE A 32 -11.80 9.86 -0.89
C PHE A 32 -12.53 9.92 -2.24
N ARG A 33 -12.45 11.08 -2.92
CA ARG A 33 -13.21 11.40 -4.16
C ARG A 33 -12.26 11.64 -5.33
N ASP A 34 -12.54 11.04 -6.49
CA ASP A 34 -11.66 11.18 -7.67
C ASP A 34 -11.46 12.64 -8.09
N ALA A 35 -12.51 13.46 -8.02
CA ALA A 35 -12.46 14.89 -8.41
C ALA A 35 -11.72 15.78 -7.38
N HIS A 36 -11.60 15.34 -6.13
CA HIS A 36 -11.02 16.13 -5.02
C HIS A 36 -9.89 15.38 -4.31
N TRP A 37 -9.31 14.38 -4.97
CA TRP A 37 -8.36 13.45 -4.36
C TRP A 37 -7.14 14.14 -3.70
N ARG A 38 -6.67 15.27 -4.25
CA ARG A 38 -5.54 16.02 -3.67
C ARG A 38 -5.86 16.57 -2.28
N ASP A 39 -7.01 17.18 -2.13
CA ASP A 39 -7.43 17.77 -0.85
C ASP A 39 -7.79 16.68 0.16
N ASP A 40 -8.49 15.63 -0.30
CA ASP A 40 -8.82 14.47 0.52
C ASP A 40 -7.54 13.76 0.99
N LEU A 41 -6.53 13.64 0.12
CA LEU A 41 -5.23 13.05 0.45
C LEU A 41 -4.43 13.91 1.44
N ARG A 42 -4.38 15.23 1.24
CA ARG A 42 -3.75 16.16 2.20
C ARG A 42 -4.40 16.04 3.57
N GLN A 43 -5.72 16.05 3.61
CA GLN A 43 -6.46 15.89 4.87
C GLN A 43 -6.16 14.56 5.54
N TRP A 44 -6.07 13.47 4.79
CA TRP A 44 -5.79 12.13 5.32
C TRP A 44 -4.35 12.01 5.81
N LEU A 45 -3.37 12.38 5.00
CA LEU A 45 -1.95 12.29 5.35
C LEU A 45 -1.55 13.28 6.47
N GLY A 46 -2.29 14.38 6.64
CA GLY A 46 -2.09 15.35 7.71
C GLY A 46 -2.53 14.87 9.10
N ARG A 47 -3.11 13.67 9.22
CA ARG A 47 -3.52 13.10 10.52
C ARG A 47 -2.45 12.18 11.09
N GLY A 48 -2.29 12.22 12.43
CA GLY A 48 -1.54 11.21 13.17
C GLY A 48 -2.30 9.89 13.27
N ALA A 49 -1.66 8.84 13.78
CA ALA A 49 -2.31 7.54 14.03
C ALA A 49 -3.42 7.62 15.09
N ASP A 50 -3.43 8.66 15.91
CA ASP A 50 -4.50 8.96 16.88
C ASP A 50 -5.71 9.68 16.26
N GLY A 51 -5.72 9.87 14.94
CA GLY A 51 -6.77 10.54 14.18
C GLY A 51 -6.80 12.06 14.33
N LYS A 52 -5.91 12.67 15.14
CA LYS A 52 -5.84 14.11 15.30
C LYS A 52 -5.10 14.77 14.15
N PRO A 53 -5.38 16.04 13.84
CA PRO A 53 -4.58 16.80 12.90
C PRO A 53 -3.11 16.75 13.35
N GLY A 54 -2.26 16.18 12.51
CA GLY A 54 -0.81 16.11 12.75
C GLY A 54 -0.12 17.38 12.27
N VAL A 55 1.11 17.60 12.72
CA VAL A 55 1.98 18.74 12.36
C VAL A 55 2.60 18.55 10.95
N PHE A 56 1.92 17.87 10.03
CA PHE A 56 2.47 17.61 8.69
C PHE A 56 1.95 18.67 7.71
N GLU A 57 2.54 19.86 7.80
CA GLU A 57 2.17 21.00 6.94
C GLU A 57 2.60 20.84 5.49
N ASP A 58 3.53 19.91 5.19
CA ASP A 58 4.19 19.83 3.86
C ASP A 58 4.08 18.42 3.26
N VAL A 59 2.86 17.97 2.96
CA VAL A 59 2.69 16.71 2.23
C VAL A 59 2.89 16.95 0.73
N ARG A 60 3.92 16.34 0.15
CA ARG A 60 4.28 16.43 -1.28
C ARG A 60 3.25 15.74 -2.19
N VAL A 61 2.00 16.21 -2.15
CA VAL A 61 0.89 15.64 -2.94
C VAL A 61 1.11 15.81 -4.44
N ASP A 62 1.95 16.75 -4.85
CA ASP A 62 2.27 17.01 -6.26
C ASP A 62 3.11 15.89 -6.89
N ASP A 63 3.81 15.08 -6.07
CA ASP A 63 4.50 13.88 -6.50
C ASP A 63 3.59 12.64 -6.59
N VAL A 64 2.29 12.81 -6.33
CA VAL A 64 1.29 11.76 -6.45
C VAL A 64 0.46 11.97 -7.71
N ARG A 65 0.30 10.89 -8.48
CA ARG A 65 -0.70 10.80 -9.56
C ARG A 65 -1.77 9.79 -9.14
N HIS A 66 -3.00 10.26 -9.08
CA HIS A 66 -4.13 9.37 -8.79
C HIS A 66 -4.73 8.80 -10.07
N TRP A 67 -5.06 7.51 -10.03
CA TRP A 67 -5.77 6.78 -11.07
C TRP A 67 -7.05 6.17 -10.49
N ALA A 68 -8.16 6.32 -11.20
CA ALA A 68 -9.41 5.69 -10.80
C ALA A 68 -9.29 4.15 -10.89
N ALA A 69 -9.77 3.44 -9.88
CA ALA A 69 -9.65 1.98 -9.82
C ALA A 69 -10.33 1.24 -11.00
N GLY A 70 -11.31 1.87 -11.65
CA GLY A 70 -12.00 1.33 -12.82
C GLY A 70 -11.33 1.66 -14.16
N ASP A 71 -10.28 2.49 -14.18
CA ASP A 71 -9.63 2.94 -15.42
C ASP A 71 -8.57 1.93 -15.89
N LEU A 72 -8.99 0.96 -16.68
CA LEU A 72 -8.09 -0.02 -17.29
C LEU A 72 -7.27 0.54 -18.48
N ALA A 73 -7.52 1.78 -18.92
CA ALA A 73 -6.71 2.48 -19.92
C ALA A 73 -5.57 3.28 -19.29
N ALA A 74 -5.52 3.38 -17.95
CA ALA A 74 -4.48 4.09 -17.21
C ALA A 74 -3.07 3.52 -17.45
N GLY A 75 -2.04 4.36 -17.34
CA GLY A 75 -0.64 3.99 -17.56
C GLY A 75 -0.22 2.69 -16.86
N PRO A 76 -0.48 2.50 -15.54
CA PRO A 76 -0.06 1.29 -14.82
C PRO A 76 -0.66 -0.03 -15.35
N SER A 77 -1.65 0.00 -16.22
CA SER A 77 -2.20 -1.19 -16.89
C SER A 77 -1.30 -1.74 -18.00
N SER A 78 -0.28 -0.99 -18.42
CA SER A 78 0.64 -1.34 -19.52
C SER A 78 2.03 -1.72 -18.99
N GLY A 79 2.64 -2.79 -19.56
CA GLY A 79 4.02 -3.18 -19.24
C GLY A 79 5.07 -2.16 -19.66
N SER A 80 4.80 -1.34 -20.68
CA SER A 80 5.70 -0.27 -21.12
C SER A 80 5.67 0.97 -20.23
N TYR A 81 4.70 1.07 -19.32
CA TYR A 81 4.63 2.16 -18.36
C TYR A 81 5.79 2.06 -17.36
N PRO A 82 6.59 3.14 -17.18
CA PRO A 82 7.75 3.10 -16.30
C PRO A 82 7.31 3.10 -14.83
N ALA A 83 7.47 1.97 -14.16
CA ALA A 83 7.27 1.83 -12.72
C ALA A 83 8.40 1.01 -12.12
N LYS A 84 8.91 1.40 -10.94
CA LYS A 84 9.94 0.67 -10.20
C LYS A 84 9.41 -0.62 -9.59
N GLY A 85 8.15 -0.63 -9.17
CA GLY A 85 7.47 -1.74 -8.51
C GLY A 85 6.08 -1.34 -8.06
N MET A 86 5.42 -2.21 -7.28
CA MET A 86 4.07 -1.96 -6.76
C MET A 86 3.94 -2.44 -5.32
N LEU A 87 3.22 -1.66 -4.51
CA LEU A 87 2.88 -1.98 -3.13
C LEU A 87 1.37 -2.05 -2.98
N ILE A 88 0.84 -3.16 -2.45
CA ILE A 88 -0.57 -3.30 -2.10
C ILE A 88 -0.67 -3.29 -0.58
N VAL A 89 -1.15 -2.19 0.00
CA VAL A 89 -1.10 -1.94 1.45
C VAL A 89 -2.37 -1.23 1.95
N PRO A 90 -3.16 -1.87 2.79
CA PRO A 90 -3.21 -3.31 3.01
C PRO A 90 -3.88 -4.05 1.85
N ALA A 91 -3.55 -5.32 1.69
CA ALA A 91 -4.22 -6.21 0.76
C ALA A 91 -5.36 -6.96 1.45
N SER A 92 -6.58 -6.85 0.93
CA SER A 92 -7.70 -7.70 1.36
C SER A 92 -7.57 -9.11 0.77
N THR A 93 -8.22 -10.10 1.38
CA THR A 93 -8.26 -11.48 0.87
C THR A 93 -8.84 -11.57 -0.54
N ALA A 94 -9.83 -10.73 -0.87
CA ALA A 94 -10.38 -10.63 -2.22
C ALA A 94 -9.36 -10.09 -3.24
N CYS A 95 -8.56 -9.09 -2.83
CA CYS A 95 -7.46 -8.58 -3.67
C CYS A 95 -6.38 -9.64 -3.87
N VAL A 96 -5.95 -10.31 -2.80
CA VAL A 96 -4.98 -11.43 -2.84
C VAL A 96 -5.45 -12.51 -3.82
N ALA A 97 -6.70 -12.96 -3.71
CA ALA A 97 -7.29 -13.96 -4.61
C ALA A 97 -7.30 -13.47 -6.06
N GLY A 98 -7.73 -12.22 -6.28
CA GLY A 98 -7.82 -11.65 -7.64
C GLY A 98 -6.47 -11.55 -8.34
N VAL A 99 -5.42 -11.17 -7.62
CA VAL A 99 -4.04 -11.11 -8.16
C VAL A 99 -3.49 -12.52 -8.37
N ALA A 100 -3.64 -13.42 -7.39
CA ALA A 100 -3.15 -14.80 -7.48
C ALA A 100 -3.77 -15.58 -8.65
N LEU A 101 -5.04 -15.30 -8.97
CA LEU A 101 -5.76 -15.92 -10.09
C LEU A 101 -5.61 -15.14 -11.42
N GLY A 102 -4.91 -14.01 -11.43
CA GLY A 102 -4.72 -13.20 -12.63
C GLY A 102 -6.00 -12.57 -13.20
N LEU A 103 -7.02 -12.29 -12.35
CA LEU A 103 -8.34 -11.87 -12.80
C LEU A 103 -8.37 -10.49 -13.47
N SER A 104 -7.53 -9.55 -13.06
CA SER A 104 -7.44 -8.19 -13.64
C SER A 104 -8.79 -7.45 -13.73
N LYS A 105 -9.64 -7.56 -12.71
CA LYS A 105 -10.99 -6.99 -12.68
C LYS A 105 -11.01 -5.45 -12.59
N ASP A 106 -9.97 -4.89 -12.03
CA ASP A 106 -9.78 -3.46 -11.86
C ASP A 106 -8.31 -3.08 -12.11
N LEU A 107 -8.01 -1.79 -12.07
CA LEU A 107 -6.66 -1.29 -12.31
C LEU A 107 -5.66 -1.82 -11.28
N LEU A 108 -6.06 -2.00 -10.02
CA LEU A 108 -5.17 -2.53 -8.98
C LEU A 108 -4.71 -3.95 -9.32
N GLN A 109 -5.66 -4.86 -9.62
CA GLN A 109 -5.33 -6.24 -9.98
C GLN A 109 -4.56 -6.30 -11.32
N ARG A 110 -4.95 -5.44 -12.29
CA ARG A 110 -4.26 -5.37 -13.59
C ARG A 110 -2.81 -4.88 -13.42
N ALA A 111 -2.57 -3.82 -12.66
CA ALA A 111 -1.23 -3.30 -12.40
C ALA A 111 -0.35 -4.32 -11.65
N ALA A 112 -0.91 -5.08 -10.70
CA ALA A 112 -0.21 -6.15 -10.02
C ALA A 112 0.20 -7.27 -11.00
N SER A 113 -0.72 -7.70 -11.87
CA SER A 113 -0.42 -8.68 -12.92
C SER A 113 0.66 -8.18 -13.88
N VAL A 114 0.62 -6.90 -14.27
CA VAL A 114 1.67 -6.27 -15.09
C VAL A 114 3.01 -6.24 -14.35
N THR A 115 3.03 -5.86 -13.08
CA THR A 115 4.23 -5.81 -12.25
C THR A 115 4.91 -7.18 -12.19
N LEU A 116 4.14 -8.24 -11.95
CA LEU A 116 4.66 -9.62 -11.93
C LEU A 116 5.19 -10.08 -13.28
N LYS A 117 4.45 -9.86 -14.38
CA LYS A 117 4.92 -10.31 -15.72
C LYS A 117 6.16 -9.57 -16.19
N GLU A 118 6.34 -8.31 -15.77
CA GLU A 118 7.54 -7.51 -16.07
C GLU A 118 8.69 -7.78 -15.10
N ARG A 119 8.53 -8.73 -14.17
CA ARG A 119 9.52 -9.08 -13.13
C ARG A 119 9.95 -7.91 -12.24
N ARG A 120 9.02 -6.97 -12.02
CA ARG A 120 9.23 -5.84 -11.10
C ARG A 120 8.82 -6.25 -9.68
N PRO A 121 9.42 -5.65 -8.63
CA PRO A 121 9.04 -5.92 -7.24
C PRO A 121 7.54 -5.67 -7.00
N LEU A 122 6.86 -6.66 -6.44
CA LEU A 122 5.49 -6.54 -5.94
C LEU A 122 5.49 -6.91 -4.46
N VAL A 123 5.10 -5.97 -3.59
CA VAL A 123 4.91 -6.22 -2.16
C VAL A 123 3.42 -6.27 -1.86
N VAL A 124 2.98 -7.36 -1.25
CA VAL A 124 1.58 -7.59 -0.86
C VAL A 124 1.49 -7.66 0.66
N SER A 125 1.11 -6.55 1.29
CA SER A 125 0.95 -6.48 2.75
C SER A 125 -0.46 -6.89 3.14
N VAL A 126 -0.64 -8.15 3.52
CA VAL A 126 -1.94 -8.70 3.89
C VAL A 126 -2.30 -8.37 5.33
N ARG A 127 -3.55 -7.93 5.56
CA ARG A 127 -4.12 -7.79 6.91
C ARG A 127 -5.42 -8.56 6.99
N GLU A 128 -5.35 -9.74 7.60
CA GLU A 128 -6.48 -10.62 7.85
C GLU A 128 -6.18 -11.54 9.03
N THR A 129 -7.20 -11.84 9.84
CA THR A 129 -7.10 -12.79 10.93
C THR A 129 -8.48 -13.37 11.31
N PRO A 130 -8.64 -14.70 11.46
CA PRO A 130 -7.68 -15.75 11.08
C PRO A 130 -7.59 -15.92 9.58
N LEU A 131 -6.50 -16.51 9.10
CA LEU A 131 -6.38 -16.93 7.71
C LEU A 131 -6.99 -18.33 7.52
N ASN A 132 -7.69 -18.54 6.41
CA ASN A 132 -8.17 -19.86 6.00
C ASN A 132 -7.23 -20.50 4.98
N GLY A 133 -7.39 -21.83 4.77
CA GLY A 133 -6.53 -22.58 3.85
C GLY A 133 -6.59 -22.09 2.39
N GLN A 134 -7.70 -21.49 1.95
CA GLN A 134 -7.81 -20.93 0.61
C GLN A 134 -6.95 -19.68 0.47
N THR A 135 -7.04 -18.74 1.41
CA THR A 135 -6.19 -17.54 1.42
C THR A 135 -4.71 -17.89 1.50
N LEU A 136 -4.34 -18.86 2.35
CA LEU A 136 -2.96 -19.32 2.46
C LEU A 136 -2.42 -19.86 1.11
N ARG A 137 -3.20 -20.63 0.36
CA ARG A 137 -2.79 -21.09 -0.98
C ARG A 137 -2.60 -19.93 -1.96
N HIS A 138 -3.48 -18.93 -1.94
CA HIS A 138 -3.30 -17.74 -2.77
C HIS A 138 -2.02 -16.95 -2.41
N LEU A 139 -1.69 -16.86 -1.12
CA LEU A 139 -0.44 -16.22 -0.68
C LEU A 139 0.78 -16.99 -1.17
N VAL A 140 0.77 -18.32 -1.09
CA VAL A 140 1.83 -19.18 -1.67
C VAL A 140 1.93 -18.96 -3.18
N THR A 141 0.81 -18.92 -3.90
CA THR A 141 0.80 -18.65 -5.36
C THR A 141 1.45 -17.31 -5.70
N LEU A 142 1.22 -16.27 -4.88
CA LEU A 142 1.85 -14.97 -5.09
C LEU A 142 3.35 -14.99 -4.79
N ASP A 143 3.77 -15.69 -3.75
CA ASP A 143 5.18 -15.89 -3.39
C ASP A 143 5.91 -16.63 -4.51
N ASP A 144 5.37 -17.75 -4.99
CA ASP A 144 5.89 -18.53 -6.12
C ASP A 144 6.00 -17.69 -7.41
N ALA A 145 5.08 -16.73 -7.60
CA ALA A 145 5.12 -15.79 -8.73
C ALA A 145 6.17 -14.68 -8.57
N GLY A 146 6.83 -14.58 -7.41
CA GLY A 146 7.89 -13.62 -7.11
C GLY A 146 7.40 -12.35 -6.37
N ALA A 147 6.18 -12.35 -5.84
CA ALA A 147 5.74 -11.28 -4.95
C ALA A 147 6.33 -11.46 -3.55
N THR A 148 6.65 -10.37 -2.86
CA THR A 148 6.94 -10.39 -1.43
C THR A 148 5.63 -10.38 -0.65
N VAL A 149 5.29 -11.49 -0.01
CA VAL A 149 4.13 -11.60 0.89
C VAL A 149 4.51 -11.14 2.28
N LEU A 150 3.91 -10.05 2.75
CA LEU A 150 4.24 -9.40 4.01
C LEU A 150 2.97 -9.27 4.88
N PRO A 151 2.80 -10.11 5.91
CA PRO A 151 1.74 -9.89 6.88
C PRO A 151 1.91 -8.55 7.61
N ALA A 152 0.82 -7.79 7.78
CA ALA A 152 0.84 -6.53 8.52
C ALA A 152 0.90 -6.80 10.03
N SER A 153 1.98 -7.45 10.48
CA SER A 153 2.21 -7.88 11.87
C SER A 153 3.30 -7.02 12.52
N PRO A 154 2.94 -6.20 13.53
CA PRO A 154 3.92 -5.35 14.21
C PRO A 154 4.83 -6.17 15.15
N ALA A 155 6.04 -5.65 15.39
CA ALA A 155 7.00 -6.23 16.35
C ALA A 155 6.85 -5.56 17.71
N PHE A 156 6.09 -6.16 18.61
CA PHE A 156 5.87 -5.63 19.97
C PHE A 156 7.16 -5.58 20.81
N TYR A 157 8.14 -6.44 20.53
CA TYR A 157 9.45 -6.47 21.22
C TYR A 157 10.39 -5.32 20.81
N ALA A 158 10.04 -4.53 19.79
CA ALA A 158 10.90 -3.45 19.30
C ALA A 158 10.88 -2.18 20.18
N GLY A 159 10.27 -2.24 21.36
CA GLY A 159 10.20 -1.13 22.30
C GLY A 159 9.14 -0.08 21.94
N ALA A 160 8.11 -0.48 21.21
CA ALA A 160 6.99 0.39 20.88
C ALA A 160 6.26 0.87 22.15
N THR A 161 6.06 2.17 22.28
CA THR A 161 5.34 2.81 23.41
C THR A 161 4.02 3.41 22.99
N HIS A 162 3.84 3.64 21.69
CA HIS A 162 2.65 4.22 21.08
C HIS A 162 2.18 3.37 19.91
N ILE A 163 0.91 3.50 19.56
CA ILE A 163 0.34 2.79 18.40
C ILE A 163 1.01 3.21 17.09
N GLN A 164 1.48 4.46 17.02
CA GLN A 164 2.23 4.96 15.87
C GLN A 164 3.52 4.16 15.62
N ASP A 165 4.24 3.76 16.68
CA ASP A 165 5.47 2.98 16.56
C ASP A 165 5.20 1.61 15.89
N LEU A 166 4.05 1.00 16.21
CA LEU A 166 3.62 -0.27 15.60
C LEU A 166 3.26 -0.10 14.12
N VAL A 167 2.56 0.99 13.79
CA VAL A 167 2.21 1.35 12.42
C VAL A 167 3.47 1.66 11.61
N ASP A 168 4.38 2.44 12.17
CA ASP A 168 5.64 2.83 11.52
C ASP A 168 6.57 1.62 11.32
N PHE A 169 6.57 0.66 12.25
CA PHE A 169 7.29 -0.59 12.06
C PHE A 169 6.78 -1.35 10.83
N VAL A 170 5.47 -1.58 10.71
CA VAL A 170 4.88 -2.29 9.56
C VAL A 170 5.12 -1.50 8.27
N ALA A 171 4.90 -0.18 8.29
CA ALA A 171 5.13 0.67 7.14
C ALA A 171 6.59 0.62 6.67
N GLY A 172 7.54 0.69 7.61
CA GLY A 172 8.96 0.57 7.31
C GLY A 172 9.34 -0.79 6.75
N ARG A 173 8.76 -1.90 7.27
CA ARG A 173 8.99 -3.23 6.69
C ARG A 173 8.51 -3.33 5.24
N VAL A 174 7.40 -2.67 4.91
CA VAL A 174 6.93 -2.58 3.50
C VAL A 174 7.91 -1.80 2.63
N LEU A 175 8.42 -0.67 3.13
CA LEU A 175 9.42 0.14 2.43
C LEU A 175 10.74 -0.60 2.26
N ASP A 176 11.22 -1.32 3.30
CA ASP A 176 12.41 -2.19 3.19
C ASP A 176 12.24 -3.24 2.10
N ALA A 177 11.09 -3.90 2.04
CA ALA A 177 10.79 -4.91 1.03
C ALA A 177 10.73 -4.33 -0.39
N ALA A 178 10.46 -3.04 -0.50
CA ALA A 178 10.48 -2.29 -1.77
C ALA A 178 11.86 -1.70 -2.10
N GLY A 179 12.85 -1.85 -1.23
CA GLY A 179 14.19 -1.26 -1.42
C GLY A 179 14.23 0.26 -1.22
N VAL A 180 13.28 0.83 -0.46
CA VAL A 180 13.19 2.27 -0.19
C VAL A 180 13.81 2.58 1.17
N GLU A 181 14.77 3.50 1.22
CA GLU A 181 15.37 3.95 2.46
C GLU A 181 14.38 4.79 3.29
N HIS A 182 14.36 4.57 4.59
CA HIS A 182 13.48 5.28 5.52
C HIS A 182 14.03 5.31 6.94
N GLY A 183 13.49 6.20 7.78
CA GLY A 183 13.80 6.35 9.20
C GLY A 183 12.64 6.01 10.14
N LEU A 184 11.62 5.23 9.70
CA LEU A 184 10.38 5.03 10.44
C LEU A 184 10.54 4.22 11.73
N TYR A 185 11.58 3.38 11.84
CA TYR A 185 11.86 2.64 13.06
C TYR A 185 13.36 2.41 13.26
N ARG A 186 13.75 2.13 14.50
CA ARG A 186 15.14 1.82 14.84
C ARG A 186 15.52 0.43 14.32
N ARG A 187 16.54 0.36 13.47
CA ARG A 187 17.06 -0.91 12.96
C ARG A 187 17.79 -1.68 14.06
N TRP A 188 17.67 -3.00 14.03
CA TRP A 188 18.43 -3.88 14.91
C TRP A 188 19.93 -3.75 14.62
N ARG A 189 20.72 -3.57 15.65
CA ARG A 189 22.19 -3.41 15.53
C ARG A 189 22.98 -4.47 16.30
N GLY A 190 22.30 -5.56 16.78
CA GLY A 190 22.93 -6.54 17.62
C GLY A 190 22.83 -6.22 19.08
#